data_d6e46b382aa7c20f69816d4fb375c388
#
_entry.id   d6e46b382aa7c20f69816d4fb375c388
#
_cell.length_a   1.000
_cell.length_b   1.000
_cell.length_c   1.000
_cell.angle_alpha   90.00
_cell.angle_beta   90.00
_cell.angle_gamma   90.00
#
_symmetry.space_group_name_H-M   'P 1'
#
loop_
_entity.id
_entity.type
_entity.pdbx_description
1 polymer ?
#
loop_
_entity_poly.entity_id
_entity_poly.type
_entity_poly.pdbx_seq_one_letter_code
_entity_poly.pdbx_strand_id
1 'polypeptide(L)'
;MGHELTTEQASEQFILEGFEPWKMRRTATGSRSKLFVAMKPPWAMAERIFTDAADHAAGRTRRKAYPTELLHITLVGIGGFQAIPHGLINRLQTAMEDVQARPISVTLDRSALFGNRNSLALHNGGGLPAISSLAAMIRRALRRRNLPCAPQQSLTPHVTTIYGCGKIDLMPIRNPYCWLAGDFELVFSHYGETRHESFGRWALLPDADDYPQTAAQLDLYAPEAA
;
A
#
# COMPACT_ATOMS: atom_id res chain seq x y z
N MET A 1 38.29 -14.19 -14.38
CA MET A 1 38.23 -12.76 -13.98
C MET A 1 36.75 -12.34 -14.10
N GLY A 2 36.04 -12.37 -12.97
CA GLY A 2 34.64 -11.93 -12.92
C GLY A 2 34.62 -10.41 -12.78
N HIS A 3 33.98 -9.73 -13.71
CA HIS A 3 33.64 -8.32 -13.53
C HIS A 3 32.53 -8.21 -12.49
N GLU A 4 32.87 -7.82 -11.27
CA GLU A 4 31.90 -7.28 -10.34
C GLU A 4 31.34 -5.97 -10.93
N LEU A 5 30.06 -5.97 -11.27
CA LEU A 5 29.35 -4.76 -11.64
C LEU A 5 29.31 -3.85 -10.42
N THR A 6 29.78 -2.63 -10.53
CA THR A 6 29.71 -1.63 -9.45
C THR A 6 28.25 -1.31 -9.14
N THR A 7 27.99 -0.90 -7.90
CA THR A 7 26.63 -0.54 -7.42
C THR A 7 25.96 0.53 -8.30
N GLU A 8 26.73 1.36 -8.99
CA GLU A 8 26.28 2.35 -9.95
C GLU A 8 25.77 1.73 -11.25
N GLN A 9 26.45 0.72 -11.78
CA GLN A 9 26.04 0.02 -13.01
C GLN A 9 24.80 -0.85 -12.79
N ALA A 10 24.61 -1.40 -11.58
CA ALA A 10 23.39 -2.11 -11.22
C ALA A 10 22.17 -1.17 -11.13
N SER A 11 22.36 0.10 -10.75
CA SER A 11 21.27 1.08 -10.70
C SER A 11 20.86 1.59 -12.10
N GLU A 12 21.78 1.63 -13.07
CA GLU A 12 21.46 2.05 -14.44
C GLU A 12 20.65 1.02 -15.21
N GLN A 13 20.79 -0.28 -14.93
CA GLN A 13 20.03 -1.35 -15.57
C GLN A 13 18.53 -1.37 -15.20
N PHE A 14 18.10 -0.64 -14.17
CA PHE A 14 16.71 -0.56 -13.70
C PHE A 14 16.02 0.75 -14.00
N ILE A 15 16.63 1.66 -14.73
CA ILE A 15 15.98 2.88 -15.19
C ILE A 15 15.12 2.53 -16.41
N LEU A 16 13.94 1.97 -16.16
CA LEU A 16 12.85 2.04 -17.12
C LEU A 16 12.49 3.51 -17.30
N GLU A 17 12.34 3.95 -18.53
CA GLU A 17 12.00 5.33 -18.87
C GLU A 17 10.85 5.84 -17.98
N GLY A 18 11.10 6.86 -17.16
CA GLY A 18 10.14 7.38 -16.18
C GLY A 18 10.14 6.72 -14.79
N PHE A 19 10.97 5.70 -14.54
CA PHE A 19 11.09 5.06 -13.23
C PHE A 19 12.15 5.76 -12.37
N GLU A 20 11.79 6.13 -11.14
CA GLU A 20 12.75 6.50 -10.10
C GLU A 20 12.51 5.71 -8.82
N PRO A 21 13.60 5.18 -8.20
CA PRO A 21 13.50 4.45 -6.95
C PRO A 21 12.79 5.26 -5.86
N TRP A 22 11.99 4.61 -5.03
CA TRP A 22 11.23 5.21 -3.92
C TRP A 22 12.08 6.10 -3.00
N LYS A 23 13.39 5.85 -2.90
CA LYS A 23 14.32 6.57 -2.02
C LYS A 23 15.02 7.77 -2.66
N MET A 24 14.81 8.09 -3.92
CA MET A 24 15.48 9.27 -4.45
C MET A 24 15.02 10.52 -3.72
N ARG A 25 16.02 11.19 -3.14
CA ARG A 25 15.91 12.50 -2.48
C ARG A 25 14.96 13.37 -3.28
N ARG A 26 14.09 14.09 -2.57
CA ARG A 26 13.33 15.22 -3.10
C ARG A 26 14.28 16.18 -3.83
N THR A 27 14.62 15.87 -5.06
CA THR A 27 15.09 16.88 -5.99
C THR A 27 13.88 17.74 -6.34
N ALA A 28 14.06 19.03 -6.38
CA ALA A 28 13.04 20.07 -6.48
C ALA A 28 12.22 20.08 -7.79
N THR A 29 12.14 19.00 -8.52
CA THR A 29 11.46 18.88 -9.80
C THR A 29 10.38 17.83 -9.78
N GLY A 30 9.17 18.26 -9.47
CA GLY A 30 7.94 17.56 -9.84
C GLY A 30 7.45 16.52 -8.85
N SER A 31 6.27 16.78 -8.33
CA SER A 31 5.45 15.79 -7.63
C SER A 31 5.04 14.70 -8.63
N ARG A 32 5.05 13.44 -8.20
CA ARG A 32 4.89 12.28 -9.06
C ARG A 32 3.69 11.45 -8.66
N SER A 33 3.02 10.91 -9.67
CA SER A 33 2.05 9.85 -9.50
C SER A 33 2.70 8.62 -8.89
N LYS A 34 1.93 7.79 -8.18
CA LYS A 34 2.45 6.63 -7.47
C LYS A 34 1.81 5.35 -7.97
N LEU A 35 2.61 4.32 -8.15
CA LEU A 35 2.16 2.97 -8.43
C LEU A 35 2.34 2.11 -7.18
N PHE A 36 1.29 1.39 -6.77
CA PHE A 36 1.31 0.56 -5.58
C PHE A 36 0.26 -0.56 -5.67
N VAL A 37 0.43 -1.59 -4.87
CA VAL A 37 -0.56 -2.64 -4.65
C VAL A 37 -1.34 -2.32 -3.38
N ALA A 38 -2.66 -2.46 -3.43
CA ALA A 38 -3.55 -2.10 -2.34
C ALA A 38 -4.75 -3.05 -2.21
N MET A 39 -5.37 -3.02 -1.03
CA MET A 39 -6.71 -3.55 -0.78
C MET A 39 -7.67 -2.39 -0.55
N LYS A 40 -8.90 -2.51 -1.06
CA LYS A 40 -9.94 -1.52 -0.83
C LYS A 40 -11.05 -2.06 0.07
N PRO A 41 -11.61 -1.24 0.96
CA PRO A 41 -12.84 -1.61 1.63
C PRO A 41 -13.99 -1.74 0.61
N PRO A 42 -15.00 -2.60 0.85
CA PRO A 42 -16.24 -2.60 0.08
C PRO A 42 -16.90 -1.24 0.11
N TRP A 43 -17.65 -0.88 -0.95
CA TRP A 43 -18.23 0.46 -1.11
C TRP A 43 -18.99 0.96 0.12
N ALA A 44 -19.92 0.18 0.66
CA ALA A 44 -20.68 0.55 1.84
C ALA A 44 -19.82 0.82 3.08
N MET A 45 -18.69 0.07 3.24
CA MET A 45 -17.72 0.31 4.30
C MET A 45 -16.92 1.58 4.04
N ALA A 46 -16.53 1.83 2.80
CA ALA A 46 -15.81 3.03 2.41
C ALA A 46 -16.67 4.29 2.61
N GLU A 47 -17.96 4.24 2.27
CA GLU A 47 -18.93 5.33 2.54
C GLU A 47 -19.06 5.61 4.03
N ARG A 48 -19.17 4.58 4.86
CA ARG A 48 -19.23 4.73 6.32
C ARG A 48 -17.95 5.40 6.84
N ILE A 49 -16.77 4.92 6.42
CA ILE A 49 -15.47 5.51 6.81
C ILE A 49 -15.39 6.98 6.38
N PHE A 50 -15.83 7.28 5.15
CA PHE A 50 -15.83 8.65 4.62
C PHE A 50 -16.73 9.57 5.45
N THR A 51 -17.97 9.14 5.74
CA THR A 51 -18.94 9.92 6.52
C THR A 51 -18.42 10.22 7.92
N ASP A 52 -17.96 9.20 8.64
CA ASP A 52 -17.41 9.36 9.99
C ASP A 52 -16.18 10.29 10.00
N ALA A 53 -15.31 10.19 8.98
CA ALA A 53 -14.15 11.06 8.83
C ALA A 53 -14.52 12.49 8.46
N ALA A 54 -15.55 12.70 7.63
CA ALA A 54 -16.04 14.03 7.25
C ALA A 54 -16.67 14.74 8.45
N ASP A 55 -17.48 14.05 9.23
CA ASP A 55 -18.08 14.56 10.47
C ASP A 55 -17.02 14.90 11.51
N HIS A 56 -15.99 14.05 11.62
CA HIS A 56 -14.87 14.31 12.51
C HIS A 56 -14.04 15.52 12.06
N ALA A 57 -13.84 15.72 10.76
CA ALA A 57 -13.10 16.85 10.20
C ALA A 57 -13.83 18.18 10.38
N ALA A 58 -15.17 18.15 10.39
CA ALA A 58 -15.99 19.35 10.46
C ALA A 58 -15.67 20.21 11.70
N GLY A 59 -15.33 21.47 11.47
CA GLY A 59 -14.95 22.42 12.52
C GLY A 59 -13.58 22.19 13.18
N ARG A 60 -12.86 21.09 12.84
CA ARG A 60 -11.55 20.75 13.44
C ARG A 60 -10.37 20.96 12.51
N THR A 61 -10.58 20.85 11.20
CA THR A 61 -9.55 21.07 10.19
C THR A 61 -10.11 21.67 8.92
N ARG A 62 -9.25 22.35 8.14
CA ARG A 62 -9.62 22.82 6.78
C ARG A 62 -9.48 21.71 5.73
N ARG A 63 -8.97 20.54 6.12
CA ARG A 63 -8.80 19.40 5.20
C ARG A 63 -10.09 18.62 5.12
N LYS A 64 -10.40 18.17 3.92
CA LYS A 64 -11.56 17.31 3.66
C LYS A 64 -11.21 15.86 3.92
N ALA A 65 -12.21 15.05 4.26
CA ALA A 65 -12.10 13.60 4.23
C ALA A 65 -11.68 13.12 2.84
N TYR A 66 -10.89 12.05 2.80
CA TYR A 66 -10.42 11.46 1.55
C TYR A 66 -11.57 10.74 0.85
N PRO A 67 -11.74 10.93 -0.47
CA PRO A 67 -12.91 10.40 -1.18
C PRO A 67 -13.07 8.88 -1.03
N THR A 68 -14.31 8.43 -0.98
CA THR A 68 -14.71 7.03 -0.76
C THR A 68 -13.99 6.06 -1.71
N GLU A 69 -13.95 6.39 -3.01
CA GLU A 69 -13.34 5.58 -4.07
C GLU A 69 -11.82 5.46 -3.97
N LEU A 70 -11.19 6.33 -3.17
CA LEU A 70 -9.75 6.37 -3.00
C LEU A 70 -9.27 5.72 -1.69
N LEU A 71 -10.20 5.37 -0.78
CA LEU A 71 -9.85 4.71 0.48
C LEU A 71 -9.25 3.33 0.22
N HIS A 72 -8.10 3.06 0.82
CA HIS A 72 -7.35 1.81 0.61
C HIS A 72 -6.37 1.52 1.75
N ILE A 73 -5.97 0.27 1.85
CA ILE A 73 -4.80 -0.18 2.63
C ILE A 73 -3.68 -0.45 1.63
N THR A 74 -2.58 0.29 1.70
CA THR A 74 -1.40 0.01 0.88
C THR A 74 -0.72 -1.28 1.36
N LEU A 75 -0.48 -2.22 0.44
CA LEU A 75 0.25 -3.47 0.69
C LEU A 75 1.74 -3.30 0.33
N VAL A 76 2.01 -2.87 -0.91
CA VAL A 76 3.38 -2.72 -1.42
C VAL A 76 3.46 -1.49 -2.31
N GLY A 77 4.36 -0.56 -2.00
CA GLY A 77 4.72 0.52 -2.91
C GLY A 77 5.63 0.01 -4.03
N ILE A 78 5.40 0.44 -5.26
CA ILE A 78 6.26 0.11 -6.42
C ILE A 78 7.20 1.27 -6.72
N GLY A 79 6.68 2.48 -6.92
CA GLY A 79 7.51 3.65 -7.21
C GLY A 79 6.71 4.90 -7.55
N GLY A 80 7.44 5.96 -7.87
CA GLY A 80 6.88 7.22 -8.35
C GLY A 80 7.21 7.45 -9.83
N PHE A 81 6.22 7.90 -10.62
CA PHE A 81 6.31 8.02 -12.07
C PHE A 81 5.75 9.35 -12.55
N GLN A 82 6.29 9.88 -13.64
CA GLN A 82 5.74 11.07 -14.32
C GLN A 82 4.59 10.70 -15.26
N ALA A 83 4.67 9.53 -15.87
CA ALA A 83 3.65 8.97 -16.75
C ALA A 83 3.38 7.50 -16.38
N ILE A 84 2.32 6.93 -16.92
CA ILE A 84 1.96 5.53 -16.67
C ILE A 84 3.01 4.61 -17.31
N PRO A 85 3.71 3.76 -16.53
CA PRO A 85 4.78 2.89 -17.03
C PRO A 85 4.20 1.57 -17.57
N HIS A 86 3.53 1.59 -18.73
CA HIS A 86 2.80 0.43 -19.28
C HIS A 86 3.63 -0.85 -19.34
N GLY A 87 4.89 -0.79 -19.79
CA GLY A 87 5.77 -1.96 -19.86
C GLY A 87 6.06 -2.58 -18.49
N LEU A 88 6.19 -1.76 -17.44
CA LEU A 88 6.33 -2.23 -16.07
C LEU A 88 5.00 -2.82 -15.57
N ILE A 89 3.89 -2.17 -15.83
CA ILE A 89 2.55 -2.62 -15.41
C ILE A 89 2.26 -4.03 -15.93
N ASN A 90 2.52 -4.33 -17.19
CA ASN A 90 2.31 -5.67 -17.75
C ASN A 90 3.14 -6.73 -17.01
N ARG A 91 4.39 -6.43 -16.67
CA ARG A 91 5.26 -7.34 -15.90
C ARG A 91 4.77 -7.52 -14.44
N LEU A 92 4.27 -6.44 -13.84
CA LEU A 92 3.68 -6.50 -12.49
C LEU A 92 2.40 -7.34 -12.48
N GLN A 93 1.53 -7.20 -13.48
CA GLN A 93 0.32 -8.01 -13.63
C GLN A 93 0.66 -9.51 -13.64
N THR A 94 1.61 -9.91 -14.49
CA THR A 94 2.09 -11.31 -14.52
C THR A 94 2.66 -11.78 -13.18
N ALA A 95 3.34 -10.89 -12.43
CA ALA A 95 3.85 -11.25 -11.11
C ALA A 95 2.73 -11.43 -10.06
N MET A 96 1.65 -10.68 -10.17
CA MET A 96 0.51 -10.79 -9.25
C MET A 96 -0.30 -12.09 -9.46
N GLU A 97 -0.28 -12.67 -10.65
CA GLU A 97 -0.90 -13.98 -10.94
C GLU A 97 -0.27 -15.11 -10.11
N ASP A 98 0.98 -14.98 -9.69
CA ASP A 98 1.68 -15.95 -8.84
C ASP A 98 1.27 -15.85 -7.34
N VAL A 99 0.46 -14.86 -6.97
CA VAL A 99 0.09 -14.61 -5.57
C VAL A 99 -1.23 -15.28 -5.26
N GLN A 100 -1.18 -16.35 -4.48
CA GLN A 100 -2.35 -17.09 -4.00
C GLN A 100 -2.47 -16.92 -2.49
N ALA A 101 -3.61 -16.45 -2.02
CA ALA A 101 -3.87 -16.21 -0.62
C ALA A 101 -5.39 -16.28 -0.33
N ARG A 102 -5.74 -16.53 0.93
CA ARG A 102 -7.15 -16.55 1.37
C ARG A 102 -7.70 -15.15 1.59
N PRO A 103 -9.04 -15.00 1.55
CA PRO A 103 -9.69 -13.76 1.97
C PRO A 103 -9.30 -13.36 3.40
N ILE A 104 -9.16 -12.07 3.64
CA ILE A 104 -8.64 -11.52 4.89
C ILE A 104 -9.73 -10.78 5.64
N SER A 105 -9.98 -11.18 6.89
CA SER A 105 -10.80 -10.38 7.80
C SER A 105 -10.02 -9.15 8.23
N VAL A 106 -10.54 -7.99 7.88
CA VAL A 106 -9.98 -6.67 8.23
C VAL A 106 -10.83 -6.06 9.34
N THR A 107 -10.18 -5.64 10.41
CA THR A 107 -10.81 -4.86 11.48
C THR A 107 -9.97 -3.63 11.76
N LEU A 108 -10.57 -2.44 11.67
CA LEU A 108 -9.94 -1.18 12.06
C LEU A 108 -10.69 -0.63 13.28
N ASP A 109 -10.03 -0.61 14.43
CA ASP A 109 -10.63 -0.30 15.73
C ASP A 109 -10.02 0.94 16.39
N ARG A 110 -9.02 1.54 15.77
CA ARG A 110 -8.32 2.73 16.28
C ARG A 110 -8.03 3.74 15.18
N SER A 111 -7.89 4.99 15.59
CA SER A 111 -7.34 6.04 14.76
C SER A 111 -5.99 6.47 15.28
N ALA A 112 -5.12 6.95 14.38
CA ALA A 112 -3.80 7.49 14.71
C ALA A 112 -3.38 8.55 13.69
N LEU A 113 -2.41 9.38 14.06
CA LEU A 113 -1.78 10.34 13.15
C LEU A 113 -0.51 9.71 12.56
N PHE A 114 -0.45 9.62 11.24
CA PHE A 114 0.67 9.05 10.49
C PHE A 114 1.44 10.10 9.68
N GLY A 115 2.74 9.89 9.60
CA GLY A 115 3.65 10.68 8.76
C GLY A 115 3.90 12.11 9.25
N ASN A 116 4.84 12.78 8.59
CA ASN A 116 5.32 14.13 9.01
C ASN A 116 4.29 15.25 8.89
N ARG A 117 3.19 15.03 8.17
CA ARG A 117 2.11 16.01 7.99
C ARG A 117 0.88 15.69 8.84
N ASN A 118 0.99 14.71 9.75
CA ASN A 118 -0.11 14.25 10.60
C ASN A 118 -1.36 13.95 9.77
N SER A 119 -1.33 12.86 9.00
CA SER A 119 -2.53 12.37 8.32
C SER A 119 -3.30 11.47 9.27
N LEU A 120 -4.58 11.71 9.44
CA LEU A 120 -5.45 10.86 10.25
C LEU A 120 -5.73 9.56 9.50
N ALA A 121 -5.51 8.44 10.15
CA ALA A 121 -5.74 7.13 9.59
C ALA A 121 -6.38 6.16 10.59
N LEU A 122 -7.09 5.18 10.06
CA LEU A 122 -7.64 4.05 10.80
C LEU A 122 -6.69 2.86 10.73
N HIS A 123 -6.50 2.16 11.83
CA HIS A 123 -5.67 0.96 11.91
C HIS A 123 -6.24 -0.03 12.93
N ASN A 124 -5.62 -1.21 13.03
CA ASN A 124 -5.92 -2.18 14.08
C ASN A 124 -4.90 -2.06 15.22
N GLY A 125 -5.37 -1.98 16.46
CA GLY A 125 -4.50 -1.87 17.63
C GLY A 125 -3.66 -3.12 17.92
N GLY A 126 -4.14 -4.30 17.52
CA GLY A 126 -3.44 -5.58 17.62
C GLY A 126 -2.62 -5.96 16.38
N GLY A 127 -2.65 -5.09 15.34
CA GLY A 127 -2.05 -5.38 14.04
C GLY A 127 -2.93 -6.24 13.13
N LEU A 128 -2.49 -6.44 11.91
CA LEU A 128 -3.16 -7.24 10.88
C LEU A 128 -2.14 -8.19 10.22
N PRO A 129 -1.75 -9.30 10.89
CA PRO A 129 -0.68 -10.17 10.42
C PRO A 129 -0.97 -10.80 9.05
N ALA A 130 -2.23 -11.14 8.74
CA ALA A 130 -2.60 -11.67 7.43
C ALA A 130 -2.32 -10.66 6.29
N ILE A 131 -2.54 -9.37 6.52
CA ILE A 131 -2.20 -8.32 5.54
C ILE A 131 -0.67 -8.22 5.37
N SER A 132 0.08 -8.30 6.46
CA SER A 132 1.55 -8.28 6.42
C SER A 132 2.09 -9.50 5.66
N SER A 133 1.50 -10.69 5.86
CA SER A 133 1.83 -11.91 5.13
C SER A 133 1.53 -11.77 3.64
N LEU A 134 0.35 -11.26 3.25
CA LEU A 134 0.02 -10.99 1.85
C LEU A 134 1.03 -10.02 1.23
N ALA A 135 1.37 -8.94 1.92
CA ALA A 135 2.37 -7.98 1.44
C ALA A 135 3.75 -8.62 1.24
N ALA A 136 4.15 -9.55 2.13
CA ALA A 136 5.39 -10.33 1.99
C ALA A 136 5.35 -11.27 0.78
N MET A 137 4.22 -11.96 0.53
CA MET A 137 4.01 -12.80 -0.64
C MET A 137 4.11 -12.00 -1.94
N ILE A 138 3.47 -10.83 -2.00
CA ILE A 138 3.57 -9.91 -3.14
C ILE A 138 5.03 -9.50 -3.38
N ARG A 139 5.75 -9.06 -2.34
CA ARG A 139 7.17 -8.70 -2.46
C ARG A 139 8.02 -9.86 -2.95
N ARG A 140 7.75 -11.09 -2.49
CA ARG A 140 8.45 -12.30 -2.96
C ARG A 140 8.19 -12.55 -4.45
N ALA A 141 6.95 -12.43 -4.92
CA ALA A 141 6.61 -12.57 -6.34
C ALA A 141 7.33 -11.52 -7.20
N LEU A 142 7.38 -10.26 -6.75
CA LEU A 142 8.11 -9.19 -7.41
C LEU A 142 9.62 -9.47 -7.48
N ARG A 143 10.23 -9.86 -6.36
CA ARG A 143 11.68 -10.18 -6.32
C ARG A 143 12.07 -11.34 -7.22
N ARG A 144 11.26 -12.41 -7.29
CA ARG A 144 11.50 -13.55 -8.19
C ARG A 144 11.58 -13.14 -9.66
N ARG A 145 10.93 -12.04 -10.04
CA ARG A 145 10.90 -11.51 -11.41
C ARG A 145 11.78 -10.27 -11.59
N ASN A 146 12.64 -9.94 -10.61
CA ASN A 146 13.49 -8.75 -10.59
C ASN A 146 12.65 -7.47 -10.87
N LEU A 147 11.50 -7.33 -10.20
CA LEU A 147 10.63 -6.18 -10.31
C LEU A 147 10.82 -5.24 -9.12
N PRO A 148 10.71 -3.93 -9.34
CA PRO A 148 10.88 -2.96 -8.26
C PRO A 148 9.77 -3.07 -7.22
N CYS A 149 10.16 -2.91 -5.95
CA CYS A 149 9.23 -2.67 -4.85
C CYS A 149 9.91 -1.82 -3.78
N ALA A 150 9.12 -1.05 -3.06
CA ALA A 150 9.64 -0.29 -1.92
C ALA A 150 10.28 -1.23 -0.89
N PRO A 151 11.39 -0.81 -0.24
CA PRO A 151 12.00 -1.59 0.84
C PRO A 151 10.98 -1.96 1.90
N GLN A 152 11.15 -3.14 2.50
CA GLN A 152 10.31 -3.58 3.60
C GLN A 152 10.57 -2.65 4.79
N GLN A 153 9.63 -1.75 5.06
CA GLN A 153 9.54 -1.03 6.31
C GLN A 153 8.50 -1.75 7.16
N SER A 154 8.52 -1.55 8.48
CA SER A 154 7.46 -2.07 9.35
C SER A 154 6.11 -1.58 8.81
N LEU A 155 5.34 -2.50 8.23
CA LEU A 155 4.03 -2.19 7.69
C LEU A 155 3.04 -2.12 8.85
N THR A 156 2.51 -0.94 9.12
CA THR A 156 1.28 -0.81 9.90
C THR A 156 0.13 -0.66 8.90
N PRO A 157 -0.66 -1.71 8.62
CA PRO A 157 -1.78 -1.61 7.70
C PRO A 157 -2.78 -0.57 8.20
N HIS A 158 -3.12 0.41 7.34
CA HIS A 158 -4.00 1.50 7.71
C HIS A 158 -4.77 2.05 6.51
N VAL A 159 -5.92 2.67 6.76
CA VAL A 159 -6.66 3.48 5.79
C VAL A 159 -6.52 4.94 6.16
N THR A 160 -5.87 5.73 5.32
CA THR A 160 -5.79 7.19 5.54
C THR A 160 -7.13 7.83 5.20
N THR A 161 -7.69 8.55 6.15
CA THR A 161 -9.01 9.20 6.03
C THR A 161 -8.91 10.70 5.79
N ILE A 162 -7.89 11.39 6.33
CA ILE A 162 -7.67 12.82 6.13
C ILE A 162 -6.18 13.08 5.97
N TYR A 163 -5.75 13.55 4.80
CA TYR A 163 -4.35 13.86 4.54
C TYR A 163 -3.93 15.24 5.06
N GLY A 164 -2.79 15.27 5.77
CA GLY A 164 -2.15 16.52 6.18
C GLY A 164 -3.04 17.40 7.05
N CYS A 165 -3.81 16.81 7.96
CA CYS A 165 -4.77 17.48 8.82
C CYS A 165 -4.12 18.32 9.94
N GLY A 166 -2.79 18.22 10.12
CA GLY A 166 -2.09 18.90 11.18
C GLY A 166 -2.38 18.29 12.56
N LYS A 167 -2.43 19.13 13.59
CA LYS A 167 -2.84 18.70 14.93
C LYS A 167 -4.37 18.66 14.98
N ILE A 168 -4.93 17.48 15.08
CA ILE A 168 -6.36 17.21 15.24
C ILE A 168 -6.50 16.10 16.27
N ASP A 169 -7.58 16.11 17.03
CA ASP A 169 -7.88 15.02 17.96
C ASP A 169 -8.08 13.70 17.21
N LEU A 170 -7.75 12.60 17.85
CA LEU A 170 -8.01 11.28 17.28
C LEU A 170 -9.51 11.05 17.15
N MET A 171 -9.90 10.45 16.04
CA MET A 171 -11.30 10.09 15.79
C MET A 171 -11.70 8.93 16.72
N PRO A 172 -12.73 9.07 17.56
CA PRO A 172 -13.18 8.00 18.43
C PRO A 172 -13.86 6.89 17.60
N ILE A 173 -13.40 5.66 17.74
CA ILE A 173 -13.99 4.51 17.06
C ILE A 173 -14.90 3.77 18.04
N ARG A 174 -16.19 4.04 17.98
CA ARG A 174 -17.21 3.38 18.83
C ARG A 174 -17.54 1.98 18.33
N ASN A 175 -17.65 1.83 17.02
CA ASN A 175 -17.95 0.58 16.33
C ASN A 175 -16.84 0.32 15.32
N PRO A 176 -16.02 -0.73 15.47
CA PRO A 176 -14.97 -1.07 14.53
C PRO A 176 -15.48 -1.18 13.09
N TYR A 177 -14.60 -0.87 12.13
CA TYR A 177 -14.84 -1.08 10.70
C TYR A 177 -14.36 -2.48 10.35
N CYS A 178 -15.31 -3.38 10.03
CA CYS A 178 -15.02 -4.79 9.80
C CYS A 178 -15.50 -5.21 8.42
N TRP A 179 -14.64 -5.87 7.63
CA TRP A 179 -15.02 -6.48 6.37
C TRP A 179 -14.14 -7.67 6.02
N LEU A 180 -14.63 -8.51 5.11
CA LEU A 180 -13.82 -9.56 4.49
C LEU A 180 -13.27 -8.99 3.17
N ALA A 181 -11.95 -8.85 3.07
CA ALA A 181 -11.28 -8.46 1.85
C ALA A 181 -11.11 -9.68 0.95
N GLY A 182 -11.69 -9.64 -0.22
CA GLY A 182 -11.70 -10.75 -1.19
C GLY A 182 -10.75 -10.55 -2.36
N ASP A 183 -10.05 -9.42 -2.45
CA ASP A 183 -9.13 -9.11 -3.54
C ASP A 183 -8.10 -8.06 -3.18
N PHE A 184 -7.10 -7.87 -4.06
CA PHE A 184 -6.17 -6.76 -4.05
C PHE A 184 -5.98 -6.22 -5.48
N GLU A 185 -5.54 -4.97 -5.60
CA GLU A 185 -5.44 -4.25 -6.87
C GLU A 185 -4.04 -3.65 -7.08
N LEU A 186 -3.62 -3.55 -8.35
CA LEU A 186 -2.52 -2.68 -8.78
C LEU A 186 -3.08 -1.31 -9.14
N VAL A 187 -2.66 -0.27 -8.42
CA VAL A 187 -3.26 1.07 -8.49
C VAL A 187 -2.21 2.09 -8.90
N PHE A 188 -2.55 2.92 -9.88
CA PHE A 188 -1.82 4.14 -10.21
C PHE A 188 -2.58 5.36 -9.69
N SER A 189 -1.98 6.05 -8.73
CA SER A 189 -2.53 7.27 -8.13
C SER A 189 -2.00 8.49 -8.87
N HIS A 190 -2.86 9.19 -9.60
CA HIS A 190 -2.51 10.38 -10.37
C HIS A 190 -2.25 11.56 -9.44
N TYR A 191 -1.06 12.14 -9.55
CA TYR A 191 -0.69 13.27 -8.70
C TYR A 191 -1.53 14.51 -9.02
N GLY A 192 -2.13 15.10 -7.99
CA GLY A 192 -2.92 16.35 -8.14
C GLY A 192 -4.33 16.16 -8.70
N GLU A 193 -4.70 14.96 -9.15
CA GLU A 193 -5.99 14.71 -9.80
C GLU A 193 -7.04 14.07 -8.88
N THR A 194 -6.67 13.69 -7.64
CA THR A 194 -7.55 12.96 -6.72
C THR A 194 -8.21 11.76 -7.43
N ARG A 195 -7.39 10.98 -8.15
CA ARG A 195 -7.85 9.89 -9.01
C ARG A 195 -6.94 8.67 -8.88
N HIS A 196 -7.56 7.50 -8.73
CA HIS A 196 -6.92 6.20 -8.84
C HIS A 196 -7.34 5.50 -10.13
N GLU A 197 -6.39 4.87 -10.79
CA GLU A 197 -6.62 4.03 -11.95
C GLU A 197 -6.16 2.61 -11.63
N SER A 198 -7.07 1.63 -11.78
CA SER A 198 -6.77 0.22 -11.49
C SER A 198 -6.21 -0.46 -12.74
N PHE A 199 -5.08 -1.12 -12.60
CA PHE A 199 -4.39 -1.89 -13.65
C PHE A 199 -4.45 -3.40 -13.42
N GLY A 200 -5.42 -3.86 -12.67
CA GLY A 200 -5.69 -5.26 -12.43
C GLY A 200 -6.14 -5.51 -10.99
N ARG A 201 -6.93 -6.56 -10.85
CA ARG A 201 -7.49 -7.04 -9.60
C ARG A 201 -7.34 -8.54 -9.52
N TRP A 202 -6.85 -9.04 -8.38
CA TRP A 202 -6.61 -10.46 -8.14
C TRP A 202 -7.42 -10.92 -6.94
N ALA A 203 -8.23 -11.94 -7.17
CA ALA A 203 -9.06 -12.51 -6.12
C ALA A 203 -8.21 -13.26 -5.09
N LEU A 204 -8.61 -13.16 -3.83
CA LEU A 204 -8.15 -14.01 -2.74
C LEU A 204 -9.05 -15.24 -2.71
N LEU A 205 -8.45 -16.45 -2.81
CA LEU A 205 -9.18 -17.70 -3.03
C LEU A 205 -9.37 -18.46 -1.73
N PRO A 206 -10.60 -18.91 -1.39
CA PRO A 206 -10.85 -19.66 -0.15
C PRO A 206 -10.01 -20.93 -0.01
N ASP A 207 -9.68 -21.58 -1.13
CA ASP A 207 -8.95 -22.84 -1.17
C ASP A 207 -7.42 -22.65 -1.27
N ALA A 208 -6.92 -21.41 -1.23
CA ALA A 208 -5.48 -21.15 -1.17
C ALA A 208 -4.90 -21.66 0.16
N ASP A 209 -3.59 -21.95 0.15
CA ASP A 209 -2.86 -22.32 1.36
C ASP A 209 -2.99 -21.27 2.46
N ASP A 210 -2.97 -21.71 3.72
CA ASP A 210 -3.00 -20.81 4.86
C ASP A 210 -1.78 -19.89 4.87
N TYR A 211 -1.98 -18.66 5.36
CA TYR A 211 -0.86 -17.77 5.63
C TYR A 211 0.12 -18.45 6.62
N PRO A 212 1.42 -18.28 6.41
CA PRO A 212 2.40 -18.82 7.33
C PRO A 212 2.11 -18.34 8.76
N GLN A 213 1.85 -19.28 9.67
CA GLN A 213 1.45 -18.97 11.06
C GLN A 213 2.53 -19.34 12.08
N THR A 214 3.61 -20.00 11.69
CA THR A 214 4.68 -20.40 12.61
C THR A 214 5.80 -19.36 12.65
N ALA A 215 6.44 -19.20 13.81
CA ALA A 215 7.58 -18.30 13.98
C ALA A 215 8.69 -18.58 12.94
N ALA A 216 8.98 -19.86 12.67
CA ALA A 216 9.96 -20.25 11.64
C ALA A 216 9.57 -19.83 10.22
N GLN A 217 8.27 -19.75 9.94
CA GLN A 217 7.77 -19.24 8.65
C GLN A 217 7.75 -17.71 8.60
N LEU A 218 7.54 -17.06 9.76
CA LEU A 218 7.65 -15.61 9.88
C LEU A 218 9.10 -15.13 9.74
N ASP A 219 10.09 -15.91 10.22
CA ASP A 219 11.53 -15.62 10.03
C ASP A 219 11.94 -15.66 8.55
N LEU A 220 11.29 -16.48 7.71
CA LEU A 220 11.51 -16.45 6.26
C LEU A 220 11.06 -15.13 5.61
N TYR A 221 10.25 -14.35 6.31
CA TYR A 221 9.75 -13.05 5.88
C TYR A 221 10.37 -11.88 6.67
N ALA A 222 11.23 -12.18 7.66
CA ALA A 222 12.00 -11.18 8.37
C ALA A 222 12.94 -10.44 7.40
N PRO A 223 13.20 -9.13 7.59
CA PRO A 223 14.23 -8.46 6.82
C PRO A 223 15.57 -9.13 7.12
N GLU A 224 16.32 -9.50 6.08
CA GLU A 224 17.73 -9.85 6.25
C GLU A 224 18.39 -8.71 7.01
N ALA A 225 19.01 -9.03 8.15
CA ALA A 225 19.76 -8.06 8.92
C ALA A 225 20.86 -7.51 8.03
N ALA A 226 20.82 -6.19 7.79
CA ALA A 226 21.82 -5.46 7.01
C ALA A 226 23.10 -5.28 7.81
#